data_d3d84dbc021991d8d35112a7a05781d5
#
_entry.id   d3d84dbc021991d8d35112a7a05781d5
#
_cell.length_a   1.000
_cell.length_b   1.000
_cell.length_c   1.000
_cell.angle_alpha   90.00
_cell.angle_beta   90.00
_cell.angle_gamma   90.00
#
_symmetry.space_group_name_H-M   'P 1'
#
loop_
_entity.id
_entity.type
_entity.pdbx_description
1 polymer ?
#
loop_
_entity_poly.entity_id
_entity_poly.type
_entity_poly.pdbx_seq_one_letter_code
_entity_poly.pdbx_strand_id
1 'polypeptide(L)'
;MRYLDPKADLTFKKIFGEHKDLLISLLNALLPLADDEQIESVEYLSPELVPETYVGKNSIVDVRCRDVKGRQFIVEMQMLWTEAFKQRVLFNASKAFVRQLDKKRKYELLQPVYSLNLVNETFMKDYPDEFIHNYSVVHELHSDEIIEGLHFTFVELPKFQAHSLKEKKMAVLWLRFLTEIDEQTKQAPQELLDNPETRKALKAVEESAMTKNELLAYEDFWDKLGAERLLFVDSNRINREEGRAEGRAEGKAEVARNLLHMGMSVDDVAKACEVTKEEVERLR
;
A
#
# COMPACT_ATOMS: atom_id res chain seq x y z
N MET A 1 21.35 12.73 -19.19
CA MET A 1 20.50 11.53 -19.24
C MET A 1 19.32 11.87 -18.34
N ARG A 2 18.11 11.57 -18.73
CA ARG A 2 16.91 11.83 -17.91
C ARG A 2 16.31 10.49 -17.52
N TYR A 3 16.00 10.31 -16.26
CA TYR A 3 15.31 9.13 -15.75
C TYR A 3 13.83 9.45 -15.54
N LEU A 4 12.99 8.44 -15.63
CA LEU A 4 11.59 8.50 -15.19
C LEU A 4 11.49 7.92 -13.79
N ASP A 5 10.50 8.36 -13.03
CA ASP A 5 10.27 7.85 -11.68
C ASP A 5 9.89 6.37 -11.72
N PRO A 6 10.65 5.47 -11.06
CA PRO A 6 10.39 4.03 -11.07
C PRO A 6 9.10 3.63 -10.33
N LYS A 7 8.50 4.56 -9.58
CA LYS A 7 7.25 4.33 -8.85
C LYS A 7 5.99 4.55 -9.71
N ALA A 8 6.12 5.17 -10.88
CA ALA A 8 4.97 5.30 -11.79
C ALA A 8 4.55 3.92 -12.33
N ASP A 9 3.25 3.73 -12.53
CA ASP A 9 2.67 2.44 -12.94
C ASP A 9 3.37 1.83 -14.16
N LEU A 10 3.62 2.64 -15.19
CA LEU A 10 4.30 2.20 -16.41
C LEU A 10 5.72 1.72 -16.14
N THR A 11 6.54 2.53 -15.48
CA THR A 11 7.96 2.22 -15.21
C THR A 11 8.09 1.06 -14.26
N PHE A 12 7.25 0.98 -13.24
CA PHE A 12 7.21 -0.14 -12.30
C PHE A 12 6.92 -1.47 -13.01
N LYS A 13 5.89 -1.50 -13.84
CA LYS A 13 5.54 -2.69 -14.63
C LYS A 13 6.61 -3.04 -15.65
N LYS A 14 7.23 -2.05 -16.28
CA LYS A 14 8.33 -2.26 -17.22
C LYS A 14 9.55 -2.89 -16.53
N ILE A 15 9.89 -2.47 -15.32
CA ILE A 15 11.01 -3.05 -14.56
C ILE A 15 10.66 -4.44 -14.04
N PHE A 16 9.56 -4.57 -13.30
CA PHE A 16 9.26 -5.79 -12.53
C PHE A 16 8.26 -6.73 -13.22
N GLY A 17 7.50 -6.23 -14.17
CA GLY A 17 6.58 -7.03 -14.99
C GLY A 17 7.23 -7.64 -16.23
N GLU A 18 8.36 -7.10 -16.73
CA GLU A 18 9.03 -7.59 -17.93
C GLU A 18 10.37 -8.30 -17.63
N HIS A 19 10.99 -8.04 -16.46
CA HIS A 19 12.30 -8.57 -16.10
C HIS A 19 12.23 -9.48 -14.87
N LYS A 20 12.13 -10.80 -15.09
CA LYS A 20 12.03 -11.80 -14.01
C LYS A 20 13.20 -11.76 -13.04
N ASP A 21 14.42 -11.53 -13.53
CA ASP A 21 15.63 -11.42 -12.73
C ASP A 21 15.56 -10.24 -11.75
N LEU A 22 15.06 -9.08 -12.19
CA LEU A 22 14.88 -7.92 -11.33
C LEU A 22 13.76 -8.15 -10.32
N LEU A 23 12.66 -8.78 -10.73
CA LEU A 23 11.56 -9.14 -9.83
C LEU A 23 12.04 -10.11 -8.74
N ILE A 24 12.78 -11.17 -9.10
CA ILE A 24 13.35 -12.14 -8.14
C ILE A 24 14.27 -11.42 -7.16
N SER A 25 15.15 -10.55 -7.64
CA SER A 25 16.07 -9.79 -6.81
C SER A 25 15.33 -8.89 -5.81
N LEU A 26 14.27 -8.20 -6.23
CA LEU A 26 13.42 -7.37 -5.35
C LEU A 26 12.73 -8.21 -4.29
N LEU A 27 12.08 -9.32 -4.68
CA LEU A 27 11.34 -10.20 -3.77
C LEU A 27 12.26 -10.81 -2.72
N ASN A 28 13.41 -11.36 -3.13
CA ASN A 28 14.40 -11.94 -2.21
C ASN A 28 15.03 -10.90 -1.28
N ALA A 29 15.11 -9.65 -1.72
CA ALA A 29 15.65 -8.56 -0.91
C ALA A 29 14.67 -8.11 0.19
N LEU A 30 13.37 -7.98 -0.13
CA LEU A 30 12.39 -7.32 0.73
C LEU A 30 11.45 -8.26 1.48
N LEU A 31 11.25 -9.48 1.00
CA LEU A 31 10.44 -10.47 1.71
C LEU A 31 11.24 -11.16 2.82
N PRO A 32 10.60 -11.52 3.95
CA PRO A 32 11.23 -12.21 5.06
C PRO A 32 11.39 -13.72 4.79
N LEU A 33 12.00 -14.06 3.65
CA LEU A 33 12.27 -15.43 3.26
C LEU A 33 13.56 -15.94 3.93
N ALA A 34 13.56 -17.17 4.41
CA ALA A 34 14.77 -17.84 4.91
C ALA A 34 15.77 -18.09 3.76
N ASP A 35 17.03 -18.33 4.08
CA ASP A 35 18.08 -18.51 3.08
C ASP A 35 17.85 -19.71 2.16
N ASP A 36 17.25 -20.77 2.67
CA ASP A 36 16.84 -21.98 1.92
C ASP A 36 15.49 -21.81 1.19
N GLU A 37 14.81 -20.71 1.41
CA GLU A 37 13.53 -20.36 0.79
C GLU A 37 13.65 -19.30 -0.31
N GLN A 38 14.86 -18.87 -0.66
CA GLN A 38 15.07 -17.88 -1.72
C GLN A 38 14.42 -18.32 -3.04
N ILE A 39 13.92 -17.34 -3.77
CA ILE A 39 13.27 -17.53 -5.07
C ILE A 39 14.35 -17.64 -6.14
N GLU A 40 14.41 -18.77 -6.84
CA GLU A 40 15.38 -19.00 -7.92
C GLU A 40 14.81 -18.65 -9.30
N SER A 41 13.52 -18.89 -9.51
CA SER A 41 12.85 -18.60 -10.76
C SER A 41 11.36 -18.33 -10.55
N VAL A 42 10.78 -17.54 -11.47
CA VAL A 42 9.34 -17.23 -11.46
C VAL A 42 8.71 -17.37 -12.84
N GLU A 43 7.42 -17.65 -12.84
CA GLU A 43 6.52 -17.56 -13.97
C GLU A 43 5.53 -16.42 -13.70
N TYR A 44 5.40 -15.49 -14.64
CA TYR A 44 4.36 -14.45 -14.56
C TYR A 44 2.97 -15.07 -14.68
N LEU A 45 2.07 -14.61 -13.85
CA LEU A 45 0.64 -14.92 -13.90
C LEU A 45 -0.13 -13.67 -14.36
N SER A 46 -1.37 -13.87 -14.85
CA SER A 46 -2.24 -12.74 -15.16
C SER A 46 -2.38 -11.83 -13.92
N PRO A 47 -2.15 -10.52 -14.08
CA PRO A 47 -2.37 -9.56 -12.99
C PRO A 47 -3.87 -9.38 -12.70
N GLU A 48 -4.75 -9.78 -13.60
CA GLU A 48 -6.18 -9.72 -13.41
C GLU A 48 -6.68 -10.84 -12.51
N LEU A 49 -7.31 -10.45 -11.40
CA LEU A 49 -8.01 -11.32 -10.49
C LEU A 49 -9.52 -11.26 -10.80
N VAL A 50 -9.93 -11.88 -11.93
CA VAL A 50 -11.33 -11.90 -12.41
C VAL A 50 -12.22 -12.58 -11.38
N PRO A 51 -13.43 -12.11 -11.06
CA PRO A 51 -14.33 -12.81 -10.16
C PRO A 51 -14.87 -14.11 -10.79
N GLU A 52 -15.16 -15.09 -9.96
CA GLU A 52 -15.80 -16.35 -10.41
C GLU A 52 -17.25 -16.16 -10.84
N THR A 53 -17.84 -15.06 -10.44
CA THR A 53 -19.24 -14.72 -10.78
C THR A 53 -19.31 -13.34 -11.44
N TYR A 54 -20.31 -13.12 -12.31
CA TYR A 54 -20.53 -11.83 -12.99
C TYR A 54 -20.75 -10.63 -12.04
N VAL A 55 -21.12 -10.89 -10.79
CA VAL A 55 -21.39 -9.85 -9.77
C VAL A 55 -20.19 -9.59 -8.87
N GLY A 56 -19.14 -10.42 -8.96
CA GLY A 56 -17.95 -10.29 -8.13
C GLY A 56 -17.06 -9.11 -8.54
N LYS A 57 -16.40 -8.47 -7.56
CA LYS A 57 -15.47 -7.37 -7.82
C LYS A 57 -14.23 -7.87 -8.56
N ASN A 58 -13.97 -7.31 -9.74
CA ASN A 58 -12.68 -7.48 -10.42
C ASN A 58 -11.61 -6.68 -9.69
N SER A 59 -10.38 -7.17 -9.70
CA SER A 59 -9.22 -6.42 -9.23
C SER A 59 -8.00 -6.74 -10.09
N ILE A 60 -7.16 -5.74 -10.27
CA ILE A 60 -5.91 -5.83 -11.03
C ILE A 60 -4.81 -5.48 -10.05
N VAL A 61 -3.74 -6.26 -10.05
CA VAL A 61 -2.50 -6.03 -9.29
C VAL A 61 -1.38 -5.65 -10.25
N ASP A 62 -0.34 -4.99 -9.80
CA ASP A 62 0.70 -4.51 -10.70
C ASP A 62 1.52 -5.66 -11.27
N VAL A 63 2.02 -6.55 -10.43
CA VAL A 63 2.75 -7.74 -10.85
C VAL A 63 2.28 -8.96 -10.05
N ARG A 64 2.10 -10.09 -10.73
CA ARG A 64 1.79 -11.37 -10.10
C ARG A 64 2.63 -12.47 -10.73
N CYS A 65 3.23 -13.32 -9.88
CA CYS A 65 4.04 -14.43 -10.35
C CYS A 65 3.92 -15.65 -9.41
N ARG A 66 4.47 -16.77 -9.86
CA ARG A 66 4.57 -18.02 -9.12
C ARG A 66 5.96 -18.60 -9.27
N ASP A 67 6.53 -19.14 -8.19
CA ASP A 67 7.81 -19.84 -8.24
C ASP A 67 7.67 -21.33 -8.54
N VAL A 68 8.79 -22.03 -8.60
CA VAL A 68 8.86 -23.50 -8.85
C VAL A 68 8.24 -24.33 -7.73
N LYS A 69 8.19 -23.81 -6.49
CA LYS A 69 7.55 -24.46 -5.34
C LYS A 69 6.02 -24.25 -5.36
N GLY A 70 5.49 -23.43 -6.28
CA GLY A 70 4.08 -23.10 -6.42
C GLY A 70 3.63 -21.92 -5.56
N ARG A 71 4.52 -21.32 -4.74
CA ARG A 71 4.23 -20.09 -3.97
C ARG A 71 3.89 -18.96 -4.91
N GLN A 72 2.89 -18.17 -4.56
CA GLN A 72 2.49 -17.02 -5.37
C GLN A 72 2.96 -15.70 -4.74
N PHE A 73 3.34 -14.78 -5.58
CA PHE A 73 3.81 -13.45 -5.19
C PHE A 73 2.99 -12.39 -5.91
N ILE A 74 2.51 -11.43 -5.14
CA ILE A 74 1.85 -10.22 -5.63
C ILE A 74 2.75 -9.05 -5.23
N VAL A 75 3.04 -8.15 -6.17
CA VAL A 75 3.77 -6.92 -5.90
C VAL A 75 2.91 -5.75 -6.32
N GLU A 76 2.75 -4.79 -5.44
CA GLU A 76 1.98 -3.55 -5.68
C GLU A 76 2.81 -2.33 -5.32
N MET A 77 2.71 -1.27 -6.15
CA MET A 77 3.26 0.05 -5.90
C MET A 77 2.11 1.03 -5.65
N GLN A 78 1.98 1.53 -4.43
CA GLN A 78 0.88 2.41 -4.01
C GLN A 78 1.39 3.82 -3.76
N MET A 79 0.91 4.78 -4.55
CA MET A 79 1.31 6.18 -4.46
C MET A 79 0.59 6.96 -3.36
N LEU A 80 -0.70 6.66 -3.11
CA LEU A 80 -1.54 7.31 -2.11
C LEU A 80 -2.06 6.29 -1.11
N TRP A 81 -1.86 6.57 0.18
CA TRP A 81 -2.40 5.70 1.23
C TRP A 81 -3.89 5.98 1.47
N THR A 82 -4.66 4.91 1.57
CA THR A 82 -6.04 4.94 2.07
C THR A 82 -6.24 3.80 3.06
N GLU A 83 -7.11 3.96 4.06
CA GLU A 83 -7.44 2.87 5.00
C GLU A 83 -7.99 1.62 4.27
N ALA A 84 -8.69 1.81 3.16
CA ALA A 84 -9.19 0.72 2.33
C ALA A 84 -8.07 -0.06 1.62
N PHE A 85 -6.83 0.44 1.56
CA PHE A 85 -5.74 -0.24 0.88
C PHE A 85 -5.38 -1.57 1.55
N LYS A 86 -5.29 -1.61 2.89
CA LYS A 86 -5.04 -2.87 3.62
C LYS A 86 -6.10 -3.93 3.30
N GLN A 87 -7.39 -3.55 3.27
CA GLN A 87 -8.47 -4.47 2.93
C GLN A 87 -8.39 -4.92 1.47
N ARG A 88 -7.97 -4.02 0.56
CA ARG A 88 -7.75 -4.38 -0.85
C ARG A 88 -6.62 -5.39 -1.01
N VAL A 89 -5.51 -5.20 -0.32
CA VAL A 89 -4.37 -6.13 -0.30
C VAL A 89 -4.79 -7.50 0.24
N LEU A 90 -5.48 -7.53 1.38
CA LEU A 90 -6.03 -8.77 1.94
C LEU A 90 -6.98 -9.47 0.96
N PHE A 91 -7.88 -8.73 0.33
CA PHE A 91 -8.83 -9.27 -0.65
C PHE A 91 -8.11 -9.86 -1.88
N ASN A 92 -7.10 -9.15 -2.43
CA ASN A 92 -6.33 -9.61 -3.59
C ASN A 92 -5.55 -10.89 -3.28
N ALA A 93 -4.86 -10.94 -2.15
CA ALA A 93 -4.12 -12.13 -1.72
C ALA A 93 -5.05 -13.32 -1.44
N SER A 94 -6.20 -13.07 -0.80
CA SER A 94 -7.22 -14.11 -0.57
C SER A 94 -7.76 -14.67 -1.87
N LYS A 95 -8.04 -13.83 -2.87
CA LYS A 95 -8.43 -14.29 -4.21
C LYS A 95 -7.37 -15.15 -4.86
N ALA A 96 -6.10 -14.75 -4.78
CA ALA A 96 -5.00 -15.54 -5.32
C ALA A 96 -4.86 -16.88 -4.60
N PHE A 97 -5.08 -16.91 -3.27
CA PHE A 97 -5.02 -18.11 -2.44
C PHE A 97 -6.13 -19.10 -2.80
N VAL A 98 -7.40 -18.69 -2.77
CA VAL A 98 -8.54 -19.59 -3.01
C VAL A 98 -8.58 -20.13 -4.44
N ARG A 99 -8.03 -19.41 -5.41
CA ARG A 99 -7.98 -19.82 -6.82
C ARG A 99 -6.96 -20.92 -7.13
N GLN A 100 -6.17 -21.32 -6.19
CA GLN A 100 -5.23 -22.42 -6.38
C GLN A 100 -5.94 -23.78 -6.44
N LEU A 101 -7.14 -23.87 -5.87
CA LEU A 101 -7.91 -25.11 -5.82
C LEU A 101 -9.15 -25.03 -6.72
N ASP A 102 -9.38 -26.11 -7.46
CA ASP A 102 -10.66 -26.45 -8.04
C ASP A 102 -11.40 -27.47 -7.14
N LYS A 103 -12.65 -27.80 -7.48
CA LYS A 103 -13.54 -28.68 -6.70
C LYS A 103 -12.98 -30.09 -6.41
N LYS A 104 -11.89 -30.50 -7.06
CA LYS A 104 -11.31 -31.87 -6.95
C LYS A 104 -9.97 -31.88 -6.24
N ARG A 105 -9.35 -30.74 -5.95
CA ARG A 105 -8.03 -30.67 -5.32
C ARG A 105 -8.12 -30.66 -3.80
N LYS A 106 -7.10 -31.21 -3.16
CA LYS A 106 -6.99 -31.27 -1.70
C LYS A 106 -6.41 -29.97 -1.14
N TYR A 107 -6.82 -29.58 0.06
CA TYR A 107 -6.34 -28.35 0.74
C TYR A 107 -4.84 -28.36 1.03
N GLU A 108 -4.23 -29.54 1.21
CA GLU A 108 -2.79 -29.70 1.44
C GLU A 108 -1.93 -29.27 0.23
N LEU A 109 -2.56 -29.01 -0.92
CA LEU A 109 -1.88 -28.50 -2.12
C LEU A 109 -1.85 -26.97 -2.21
N LEU A 110 -2.53 -26.29 -1.28
CA LEU A 110 -2.46 -24.84 -1.20
C LEU A 110 -1.04 -24.38 -0.89
N GLN A 111 -0.55 -23.43 -1.64
CA GLN A 111 0.76 -22.83 -1.43
C GLN A 111 0.59 -21.40 -0.90
N PRO A 112 1.54 -20.91 -0.11
CA PRO A 112 1.47 -19.55 0.42
C PRO A 112 1.40 -18.47 -0.67
N VAL A 113 0.70 -17.37 -0.36
CA VAL A 113 0.68 -16.15 -1.13
C VAL A 113 1.39 -15.05 -0.34
N TYR A 114 2.42 -14.49 -0.92
CA TYR A 114 3.18 -13.36 -0.39
C TYR A 114 2.77 -12.10 -1.14
N SER A 115 2.35 -11.07 -0.41
CA SER A 115 2.03 -9.76 -0.99
C SER A 115 3.05 -8.73 -0.53
N LEU A 116 3.89 -8.24 -1.45
CA LEU A 116 4.81 -7.13 -1.24
C LEU A 116 4.16 -5.83 -1.70
N ASN A 117 3.98 -4.90 -0.78
CA ASN A 117 3.28 -3.64 -1.00
C ASN A 117 4.24 -2.49 -0.72
N LEU A 118 4.71 -1.83 -1.76
CA LEU A 118 5.57 -0.65 -1.69
C LEU A 118 4.67 0.59 -1.61
N VAL A 119 4.79 1.38 -0.56
CA VAL A 119 3.90 2.50 -0.27
C VAL A 119 4.69 3.80 -0.25
N ASN A 120 4.32 4.76 -1.10
CA ASN A 120 4.97 6.07 -1.19
C ASN A 120 4.38 7.09 -0.20
N GLU A 121 3.80 6.63 0.90
CA GLU A 121 3.31 7.46 2.00
C GLU A 121 3.57 6.82 3.35
N THR A 122 3.59 7.65 4.42
CA THR A 122 3.73 7.18 5.79
C THR A 122 2.35 6.92 6.39
N PHE A 123 2.10 5.68 6.84
CA PHE A 123 0.83 5.28 7.44
C PHE A 123 0.94 4.74 8.88
N MET A 124 2.10 4.18 9.28
CA MET A 124 2.37 3.72 10.65
C MET A 124 3.09 4.81 11.43
N LYS A 125 2.38 5.87 11.82
CA LYS A 125 2.97 7.07 12.45
C LYS A 125 3.56 6.81 13.83
N ASP A 126 3.04 5.81 14.55
CA ASP A 126 3.50 5.45 15.90
C ASP A 126 4.85 4.71 15.88
N TYR A 127 5.31 4.28 14.72
CA TYR A 127 6.59 3.58 14.50
C TYR A 127 7.46 4.34 13.50
N PRO A 128 8.01 5.51 13.88
CA PRO A 128 8.71 6.41 12.94
C PRO A 128 9.99 5.80 12.34
N ASP A 129 10.65 4.90 13.07
CA ASP A 129 11.93 4.28 12.67
C ASP A 129 11.74 2.94 11.95
N GLU A 130 10.51 2.43 11.89
CA GLU A 130 10.19 1.18 11.20
C GLU A 130 9.55 1.48 9.85
N PHE A 131 10.13 0.95 8.79
CA PHE A 131 9.64 1.15 7.43
C PHE A 131 9.22 -0.15 6.72
N ILE A 132 9.52 -1.33 7.31
CA ILE A 132 9.05 -2.64 6.83
C ILE A 132 8.15 -3.26 7.89
N HIS A 133 6.91 -3.60 7.48
CA HIS A 133 5.90 -4.19 8.35
C HIS A 133 5.44 -5.52 7.78
N ASN A 134 5.74 -6.61 8.49
CA ASN A 134 5.36 -7.97 8.10
C ASN A 134 4.14 -8.43 8.89
N TYR A 135 3.18 -9.04 8.18
CA TYR A 135 1.97 -9.60 8.76
C TYR A 135 1.78 -11.04 8.31
N SER A 136 1.40 -11.89 9.26
CA SER A 136 1.06 -13.29 9.05
C SER A 136 -0.18 -13.65 9.87
N VAL A 137 -0.81 -14.76 9.58
CA VAL A 137 -1.90 -15.29 10.39
C VAL A 137 -1.29 -16.11 11.53
N VAL A 138 -1.41 -15.61 12.75
CA VAL A 138 -0.79 -16.20 13.94
C VAL A 138 -1.81 -16.46 15.05
N HIS A 139 -1.48 -17.35 15.97
CA HIS A 139 -2.23 -17.51 17.21
C HIS A 139 -2.03 -16.27 18.11
N GLU A 140 -3.11 -15.69 18.65
CA GLU A 140 -3.02 -14.41 19.40
C GLU A 140 -2.11 -14.45 20.63
N LEU A 141 -2.09 -15.58 21.34
CA LEU A 141 -1.29 -15.78 22.55
C LEU A 141 0.05 -16.49 22.30
N HIS A 142 0.23 -17.09 21.12
CA HIS A 142 1.41 -17.86 20.72
C HIS A 142 1.79 -17.47 19.31
N SER A 143 2.45 -16.32 19.16
CA SER A 143 2.76 -15.71 17.85
C SER A 143 3.80 -16.48 17.02
N ASP A 144 4.45 -17.46 17.61
CA ASP A 144 5.30 -18.46 16.94
C ASP A 144 4.51 -19.56 16.24
N GLU A 145 3.22 -19.74 16.57
CA GLU A 145 2.30 -20.64 15.88
C GLU A 145 1.64 -19.90 14.71
N ILE A 146 2.06 -20.23 13.49
CA ILE A 146 1.64 -19.59 12.25
C ILE A 146 0.75 -20.53 11.44
N ILE A 147 -0.38 -20.03 10.95
CA ILE A 147 -1.15 -20.67 9.88
C ILE A 147 -0.58 -20.21 8.55
N GLU A 148 0.17 -21.08 7.90
CA GLU A 148 0.76 -20.79 6.60
C GLU A 148 -0.31 -20.55 5.53
N GLY A 149 -0.13 -19.52 4.73
CA GLY A 149 -1.07 -19.24 3.65
C GLY A 149 -1.05 -17.81 3.14
N LEU A 150 -1.16 -16.82 4.00
CA LEU A 150 -1.18 -15.40 3.62
C LEU A 150 -0.11 -14.63 4.39
N HIS A 151 0.81 -14.02 3.64
CA HIS A 151 1.87 -13.18 4.18
C HIS A 151 1.84 -11.81 3.50
N PHE A 152 1.94 -10.74 4.29
CA PHE A 152 1.91 -9.38 3.77
C PHE A 152 3.13 -8.62 4.26
N THR A 153 3.84 -7.99 3.34
CA THR A 153 4.93 -7.06 3.63
C THR A 153 4.55 -5.70 3.09
N PHE A 154 4.51 -4.70 3.96
CA PHE A 154 4.33 -3.30 3.59
C PHE A 154 5.65 -2.57 3.81
N VAL A 155 6.06 -1.78 2.83
CA VAL A 155 7.28 -0.97 2.88
C VAL A 155 6.91 0.49 2.72
N GLU A 156 7.12 1.30 3.76
CA GLU A 156 6.90 2.76 3.75
C GLU A 156 8.14 3.46 3.17
N LEU A 157 8.16 3.68 1.86
CA LEU A 157 9.31 4.28 1.17
C LEU A 157 9.79 5.61 1.76
N PRO A 158 8.90 6.54 2.21
CA PRO A 158 9.34 7.82 2.77
C PRO A 158 10.11 7.72 4.10
N LYS A 159 9.98 6.60 4.82
CA LYS A 159 10.72 6.39 6.08
C LYS A 159 12.10 5.79 5.87
N PHE A 160 12.37 5.25 4.68
CA PHE A 160 13.65 4.63 4.40
C PHE A 160 14.78 5.65 4.47
N GLN A 161 15.82 5.33 5.24
CA GLN A 161 17.07 6.09 5.34
C GLN A 161 18.25 5.14 5.09
N ALA A 162 19.07 5.46 4.10
CA ALA A 162 20.16 4.60 3.60
C ALA A 162 21.27 4.24 4.64
N HIS A 163 21.16 4.76 5.87
CA HIS A 163 22.19 4.61 6.90
C HIS A 163 21.94 3.48 7.91
N SER A 164 20.83 2.74 7.80
CA SER A 164 20.58 1.61 8.69
C SER A 164 21.33 0.36 8.21
N LEU A 165 22.50 0.14 8.78
CA LEU A 165 23.45 -0.94 8.45
C LEU A 165 22.98 -2.37 8.74
N LYS A 166 21.73 -2.59 9.14
CA LYS A 166 21.19 -3.91 9.51
C LYS A 166 20.50 -4.66 8.36
N GLU A 167 20.34 -4.01 7.22
CA GLU A 167 19.57 -4.55 6.11
C GLU A 167 20.43 -5.31 5.10
N LYS A 168 19.80 -6.24 4.39
CA LYS A 168 20.43 -6.91 3.25
C LYS A 168 20.88 -5.85 2.24
N LYS A 169 22.14 -5.91 1.78
CA LYS A 169 22.68 -4.92 0.83
C LYS A 169 21.79 -4.68 -0.38
N MET A 170 21.14 -5.73 -0.92
CA MET A 170 20.23 -5.60 -2.05
C MET A 170 18.91 -4.89 -1.68
N ALA A 171 18.39 -5.05 -0.45
CA ALA A 171 17.24 -4.29 0.01
C ALA A 171 17.54 -2.78 0.00
N VAL A 172 18.70 -2.37 0.53
CA VAL A 172 19.14 -0.98 0.51
C VAL A 172 19.23 -0.45 -0.93
N LEU A 173 19.84 -1.21 -1.85
CA LEU A 173 19.98 -0.79 -3.24
C LEU A 173 18.62 -0.62 -3.94
N TRP A 174 17.67 -1.55 -3.74
CA TRP A 174 16.32 -1.43 -4.30
C TRP A 174 15.54 -0.26 -3.71
N LEU A 175 15.64 -0.06 -2.40
CA LEU A 175 14.95 1.06 -1.74
C LEU A 175 15.56 2.40 -2.19
N ARG A 176 16.87 2.51 -2.31
CA ARG A 176 17.52 3.71 -2.88
C ARG A 176 17.11 3.94 -4.33
N PHE A 177 17.06 2.89 -5.14
CA PHE A 177 16.57 3.01 -6.52
C PHE A 177 15.15 3.57 -6.58
N LEU A 178 14.24 3.08 -5.71
CA LEU A 178 12.84 3.54 -5.67
C LEU A 178 12.67 4.94 -5.05
N THR A 179 13.58 5.39 -4.19
CA THR A 179 13.44 6.65 -3.45
C THR A 179 14.31 7.79 -3.99
N GLU A 180 15.46 7.48 -4.61
CA GLU A 180 16.43 8.48 -5.05
C GLU A 180 16.40 8.74 -6.56
N ILE A 181 15.74 7.86 -7.36
CA ILE A 181 15.64 8.03 -8.81
C ILE A 181 14.30 8.64 -9.18
N ASP A 182 14.36 9.75 -9.89
CA ASP A 182 13.21 10.50 -10.40
C ASP A 182 13.61 11.34 -11.64
N GLU A 183 12.68 12.16 -12.14
CA GLU A 183 12.90 13.04 -13.29
C GLU A 183 13.94 14.16 -13.05
N GLN A 184 14.22 14.48 -11.79
CA GLN A 184 15.20 15.50 -11.40
C GLN A 184 16.60 14.91 -11.27
N THR A 185 16.71 13.59 -11.26
CA THR A 185 17.99 12.87 -11.13
C THR A 185 18.86 13.10 -12.38
N LYS A 186 19.91 13.89 -12.24
CA LYS A 186 20.88 14.16 -13.32
C LYS A 186 21.92 13.06 -13.47
N GLN A 187 22.29 12.46 -12.37
CA GLN A 187 23.28 11.39 -12.30
C GLN A 187 22.86 10.38 -11.23
N ALA A 188 22.72 9.12 -11.62
CA ALA A 188 22.41 8.06 -10.69
C ALA A 188 23.58 7.82 -9.70
N PRO A 189 23.29 7.45 -8.45
CA PRO A 189 24.31 7.09 -7.47
C PRO A 189 25.22 5.98 -8.00
N GLN A 190 26.53 6.10 -7.74
CA GLN A 190 27.54 5.15 -8.25
C GLN A 190 27.27 3.72 -7.79
N GLU A 191 26.80 3.53 -6.54
CA GLU A 191 26.48 2.22 -5.99
C GLU A 191 25.36 1.50 -6.75
N LEU A 192 24.37 2.26 -7.26
CA LEU A 192 23.33 1.70 -8.13
C LEU A 192 23.85 1.35 -9.53
N LEU A 193 24.85 2.10 -10.01
CA LEU A 193 25.51 1.82 -11.29
C LEU A 193 26.49 0.63 -11.20
N ASP A 194 27.08 0.38 -10.05
CA ASP A 194 28.04 -0.70 -9.83
C ASP A 194 27.34 -2.07 -9.71
N ASN A 195 26.11 -2.10 -9.20
CA ASN A 195 25.35 -3.33 -9.09
C ASN A 195 24.64 -3.68 -10.41
N PRO A 196 24.74 -4.93 -10.92
CA PRO A 196 24.18 -5.32 -12.21
C PRO A 196 22.65 -5.17 -12.32
N GLU A 197 21.90 -5.54 -11.25
CA GLU A 197 20.44 -5.51 -11.23
C GLU A 197 19.92 -4.08 -11.25
N THR A 198 20.42 -3.22 -10.33
CA THR A 198 19.98 -1.82 -10.29
C THR A 198 20.44 -1.03 -11.50
N ARG A 199 21.62 -1.34 -12.07
CA ARG A 199 22.08 -0.78 -13.34
C ARG A 199 21.14 -1.13 -14.49
N LYS A 200 20.65 -2.39 -14.54
CA LYS A 200 19.69 -2.83 -15.54
C LYS A 200 18.35 -2.11 -15.34
N ALA A 201 17.88 -1.98 -14.10
CA ALA A 201 16.68 -1.23 -13.75
C ALA A 201 16.79 0.26 -14.13
N LEU A 202 17.92 0.91 -13.86
CA LEU A 202 18.19 2.29 -14.28
C LEU A 202 18.06 2.47 -15.79
N LYS A 203 18.62 1.54 -16.59
CA LYS A 203 18.48 1.58 -18.04
C LYS A 203 17.04 1.45 -18.51
N ALA A 204 16.24 0.63 -17.81
CA ALA A 204 14.82 0.45 -18.14
C ALA A 204 13.97 1.70 -17.87
N VAL A 205 14.41 2.61 -16.99
CA VAL A 205 13.71 3.88 -16.68
C VAL A 205 14.35 5.10 -17.34
N GLU A 206 15.35 4.93 -18.19
CA GLU A 206 15.85 6.03 -19.03
C GLU A 206 14.76 6.50 -20.00
N GLU A 207 14.51 7.80 -20.08
CA GLU A 207 13.52 8.38 -21.00
C GLU A 207 13.81 7.93 -22.46
N SER A 208 15.07 7.83 -22.82
CA SER A 208 15.51 7.36 -24.14
C SER A 208 15.14 5.90 -24.46
N ALA A 209 14.81 5.10 -23.45
CA ALA A 209 14.35 3.71 -23.60
C ALA A 209 12.83 3.62 -23.80
N MET A 210 12.11 4.75 -23.78
CA MET A 210 10.66 4.80 -23.90
C MET A 210 10.20 5.18 -25.29
N THR A 211 9.12 4.57 -25.75
CA THR A 211 8.37 4.98 -26.93
C THR A 211 7.54 6.23 -26.63
N LYS A 212 7.10 6.94 -27.68
CA LYS A 212 6.20 8.09 -27.52
C LYS A 212 4.91 7.77 -26.77
N ASN A 213 4.33 6.58 -27.01
CA ASN A 213 3.10 6.16 -26.35
C ASN A 213 3.34 5.86 -24.87
N GLU A 214 4.48 5.29 -24.50
CA GLU A 214 4.87 5.07 -23.12
C GLU A 214 5.08 6.38 -22.38
N LEU A 215 5.70 7.38 -23.01
CA LEU A 215 5.86 8.72 -22.41
C LEU A 215 4.50 9.39 -22.18
N LEU A 216 3.57 9.31 -23.14
CA LEU A 216 2.21 9.83 -22.95
C LEU A 216 1.47 9.12 -21.81
N ALA A 217 1.60 7.80 -21.70
CA ALA A 217 1.00 7.03 -20.60
C ALA A 217 1.63 7.38 -19.24
N TYR A 218 2.92 7.68 -19.22
CA TYR A 218 3.62 8.14 -18.01
C TYR A 218 3.13 9.53 -17.56
N GLU A 219 2.97 10.46 -18.50
CA GLU A 219 2.43 11.80 -18.22
C GLU A 219 0.97 11.71 -17.71
N ASP A 220 0.12 10.94 -18.37
CA ASP A 220 -1.28 10.70 -17.98
C ASP A 220 -1.40 10.09 -16.57
N PHE A 221 -0.47 9.23 -16.19
CA PHE A 221 -0.40 8.69 -14.82
C PHE A 221 -0.22 9.81 -13.78
N TRP A 222 0.72 10.73 -14.00
CA TRP A 222 0.98 11.83 -13.07
C TRP A 222 -0.17 12.82 -13.00
N ASP A 223 -0.80 13.13 -14.13
CA ASP A 223 -1.98 13.99 -14.18
C ASP A 223 -3.14 13.39 -13.38
N LYS A 224 -3.41 12.10 -13.55
CA LYS A 224 -4.44 11.37 -12.80
C LYS A 224 -4.13 11.32 -11.30
N LEU A 225 -2.88 11.01 -10.95
CA LEU A 225 -2.45 10.98 -9.54
C LEU A 225 -2.57 12.37 -8.88
N GLY A 226 -2.23 13.44 -9.61
CA GLY A 226 -2.42 14.81 -9.14
C GLY A 226 -3.88 15.14 -8.87
N ALA A 227 -4.78 14.77 -9.78
CA ALA A 227 -6.22 14.95 -9.61
C ALA A 227 -6.77 14.14 -8.42
N GLU A 228 -6.38 12.87 -8.30
CA GLU A 228 -6.75 12.01 -7.16
C GLU A 228 -6.29 12.61 -5.81
N ARG A 229 -5.06 13.12 -5.77
CA ARG A 229 -4.51 13.75 -4.56
C ARG A 229 -5.31 14.97 -4.14
N LEU A 230 -5.72 15.82 -5.08
CA LEU A 230 -6.56 16.98 -4.80
C LEU A 230 -7.92 16.57 -4.24
N LEU A 231 -8.59 15.59 -4.86
CA LEU A 231 -9.87 15.07 -4.39
C LEU A 231 -9.75 14.46 -2.98
N PHE A 232 -8.66 13.76 -2.69
CA PHE A 232 -8.40 13.17 -1.38
C PHE A 232 -8.19 14.24 -0.30
N VAL A 233 -7.44 15.31 -0.61
CA VAL A 233 -7.22 16.44 0.31
C VAL A 233 -8.54 17.16 0.59
N ASP A 234 -9.34 17.45 -0.44
CA ASP A 234 -10.64 18.11 -0.29
C ASP A 234 -11.63 17.27 0.50
N SER A 235 -11.73 15.98 0.22
CA SER A 235 -12.58 15.06 0.99
C SER A 235 -12.18 15.02 2.46
N ASN A 236 -10.89 14.93 2.77
CA ASN A 236 -10.40 14.94 4.15
C ASN A 236 -10.67 16.28 4.86
N ARG A 237 -10.62 17.40 4.15
CA ARG A 237 -10.96 18.71 4.71
C ARG A 237 -12.45 18.79 5.05
N ILE A 238 -13.33 18.39 4.13
CA ILE A 238 -14.78 18.34 4.32
C ILE A 238 -15.13 17.45 5.52
N ASN A 239 -14.65 16.21 5.55
CA ASN A 239 -14.88 15.27 6.64
C ASN A 239 -14.43 15.81 8.01
N ARG A 240 -13.30 16.54 8.06
CA ARG A 240 -12.83 17.19 9.30
C ARG A 240 -13.72 18.35 9.73
N GLU A 241 -14.21 19.14 8.78
CA GLU A 241 -15.14 20.25 9.08
C GLU A 241 -16.47 19.72 9.58
N GLU A 242 -17.01 18.69 8.93
CA GLU A 242 -18.24 18.01 9.35
C GLU A 242 -18.08 17.36 10.73
N GLY A 243 -17.05 16.57 10.95
CA GLY A 243 -16.78 15.93 12.27
C GLY A 243 -16.54 16.94 13.38
N ARG A 244 -15.94 18.11 13.08
CA ARG A 244 -15.82 19.20 14.06
C ARG A 244 -17.18 19.87 14.36
N ALA A 245 -18.05 19.99 13.36
CA ALA A 245 -19.40 20.55 13.54
C ALA A 245 -20.26 19.58 14.36
N GLU A 246 -20.23 18.29 14.02
CA GLU A 246 -20.93 17.24 14.76
C GLU A 246 -20.43 17.15 16.22
N GLY A 247 -19.13 17.08 16.45
CA GLY A 247 -18.58 17.02 17.82
C GLY A 247 -18.90 18.26 18.66
N ARG A 248 -18.99 19.47 18.05
CA ARG A 248 -19.46 20.65 18.75
C ARG A 248 -20.94 20.56 19.10
N ALA A 249 -21.77 20.05 18.17
CA ALA A 249 -23.20 19.89 18.41
C ALA A 249 -23.47 18.85 19.52
N GLU A 250 -22.77 17.70 19.47
CA GLU A 250 -22.84 16.68 20.52
C GLU A 250 -22.39 17.20 21.89
N GLY A 251 -21.25 17.91 21.95
CA GLY A 251 -20.77 18.53 23.20
C GLY A 251 -21.75 19.54 23.75
N LYS A 252 -22.36 20.40 22.92
CA LYS A 252 -23.41 21.33 23.35
C LYS A 252 -24.64 20.59 23.86
N ALA A 253 -25.06 19.52 23.21
CA ALA A 253 -26.19 18.69 23.62
C ALA A 253 -25.94 17.97 24.95
N GLU A 254 -24.72 17.49 25.19
CA GLU A 254 -24.33 16.86 26.45
C GLU A 254 -24.35 17.88 27.62
N VAL A 255 -23.74 19.06 27.43
CA VAL A 255 -23.77 20.14 28.39
C VAL A 255 -25.22 20.57 28.68
N ALA A 256 -26.06 20.71 27.65
CA ALA A 256 -27.46 21.08 27.80
C ALA A 256 -28.24 20.05 28.64
N ARG A 257 -28.04 18.73 28.42
CA ARG A 257 -28.66 17.67 29.26
C ARG A 257 -28.23 17.77 30.71
N ASN A 258 -26.96 17.98 30.95
CA ASN A 258 -26.42 18.09 32.30
C ASN A 258 -27.02 19.31 33.06
N LEU A 259 -27.13 20.46 32.39
CA LEU A 259 -27.75 21.67 32.96
C LEU A 259 -29.25 21.50 33.24
N LEU A 260 -29.98 20.81 32.35
CA LEU A 260 -31.38 20.45 32.60
C LEU A 260 -31.53 19.52 33.82
N HIS A 261 -30.67 18.53 33.97
CA HIS A 261 -30.65 17.65 35.14
C HIS A 261 -30.32 18.37 36.44
N MET A 262 -29.53 19.46 36.37
CA MET A 262 -29.26 20.35 37.49
C MET A 262 -30.43 21.29 37.82
N GLY A 263 -31.53 21.25 37.08
CA GLY A 263 -32.76 22.01 37.30
C GLY A 263 -32.77 23.40 36.66
N MET A 264 -31.88 23.68 35.72
CA MET A 264 -31.91 24.96 34.98
C MET A 264 -33.10 25.02 34.03
N SER A 265 -33.61 26.23 33.80
CA SER A 265 -34.72 26.45 32.87
C SER A 265 -34.25 26.23 31.41
N VAL A 266 -35.18 25.80 30.52
CA VAL A 266 -34.91 25.64 29.08
C VAL A 266 -34.33 26.93 28.48
N ASP A 267 -34.82 28.09 28.90
CA ASP A 267 -34.38 29.41 28.44
C ASP A 267 -32.92 29.71 28.83
N ASP A 268 -32.54 29.38 30.04
CA ASP A 268 -31.16 29.59 30.51
C ASP A 268 -30.18 28.60 29.86
N VAL A 269 -30.60 27.35 29.71
CA VAL A 269 -29.80 26.32 29.01
C VAL A 269 -29.58 26.69 27.54
N ALA A 270 -30.63 27.14 26.83
CA ALA A 270 -30.53 27.58 25.45
C ALA A 270 -29.52 28.73 25.27
N LYS A 271 -29.52 29.70 26.20
CA LYS A 271 -28.56 30.79 26.20
C LYS A 271 -27.15 30.31 26.56
N ALA A 272 -27.00 29.46 27.56
CA ALA A 272 -25.70 28.97 28.04
C ALA A 272 -24.97 28.09 26.99
N CYS A 273 -25.72 27.29 26.25
CA CYS A 273 -25.19 26.39 25.25
C CYS A 273 -25.16 27.00 23.82
N GLU A 274 -25.72 28.22 23.64
CA GLU A 274 -25.88 28.86 22.32
C GLU A 274 -26.60 27.94 21.32
N VAL A 275 -27.75 27.40 21.73
CA VAL A 275 -28.63 26.55 20.91
C VAL A 275 -30.06 27.09 20.99
N THR A 276 -30.94 26.59 20.11
CA THR A 276 -32.35 27.01 20.13
C THR A 276 -33.12 26.33 21.28
N LYS A 277 -34.24 26.96 21.71
CA LYS A 277 -35.11 26.35 22.75
C LYS A 277 -35.67 25.03 22.28
N GLU A 278 -36.03 24.92 21.00
CA GLU A 278 -36.53 23.69 20.39
C GLU A 278 -35.50 22.56 20.44
N GLU A 279 -34.21 22.86 20.28
CA GLU A 279 -33.14 21.88 20.41
C GLU A 279 -33.02 21.41 21.86
N VAL A 280 -33.08 22.33 22.85
CA VAL A 280 -33.03 21.99 24.28
C VAL A 280 -34.25 21.15 24.70
N GLU A 281 -35.43 21.48 24.19
CA GLU A 281 -36.66 20.70 24.49
C GLU A 281 -36.59 19.26 23.98
N ARG A 282 -35.90 19.02 22.85
CA ARG A 282 -35.68 17.65 22.29
C ARG A 282 -34.71 16.82 23.12
N LEU A 283 -33.92 17.45 23.97
CA LEU A 283 -32.93 16.76 24.82
C LEU A 283 -33.47 16.38 26.19
N ARG A 284 -34.70 16.80 26.53
CA ARG A 284 -35.39 16.59 27.82
C ARG A 284 -36.06 15.20 27.84
#